data_b146bdad8e483c0af98b0449e4718348
#
_entry.id   b146bdad8e483c0af98b0449e4718348
#
_cell.length_a   1.000
_cell.length_b   1.000
_cell.length_c   1.000
_cell.angle_alpha   90.00
_cell.angle_beta   90.00
_cell.angle_gamma   90.00
#
_symmetry.space_group_name_H-M   'P 1'
#
loop_
_entity.id
_entity.type
_entity.pdbx_description
1 polymer ?
#
loop_
_entity_poly.entity_id
_entity_poly.type
_entity_poly.pdbx_seq_one_letter_code
_entity_poly.pdbx_strand_id
1 'polypeptide(L)'
;MASNAVRGLYFCGSPDGSSNTNTISFITIATLGNAKDFGESTYATRGHMCTSSSTRVVRAGGYVAPTAVNTMDFANIATIGDAIDFGDLTTAGRGSGAANSNGHGGLG
;
A
#
# COMPACT_ATOMS: atom_id res chain seq x y z
N MET A 1 -5.30 0.25 1.46
CA MET A 1 -5.57 1.14 0.32
C MET A 1 -5.20 2.57 0.68
N ALA A 2 -4.66 3.30 -0.26
CA ALA A 2 -4.31 4.70 -0.08
C ALA A 2 -4.57 5.47 -1.36
N SER A 3 -4.77 6.78 -1.28
CA SER A 3 -5.16 7.57 -2.45
C SER A 3 -4.69 9.02 -2.37
N ASN A 4 -4.66 9.64 -3.54
CA ASN A 4 -4.70 11.10 -3.66
C ASN A 4 -6.03 11.51 -4.33
N ALA A 5 -6.12 12.74 -4.84
CA ALA A 5 -7.35 13.21 -5.50
C ALA A 5 -7.62 12.54 -6.86
N VAL A 6 -6.64 11.84 -7.45
CA VAL A 6 -6.71 11.28 -8.81
C VAL A 6 -6.76 9.75 -8.81
N ARG A 7 -5.93 9.11 -8.00
CA ARG A 7 -5.75 7.65 -7.99
C ARG A 7 -5.98 7.04 -6.62
N GLY A 8 -6.59 5.86 -6.62
CA GLY A 8 -6.60 4.98 -5.47
C GLY A 8 -5.67 3.79 -5.73
N LEU A 9 -4.78 3.48 -4.79
CA LEU A 9 -3.87 2.36 -4.86
C LEU A 9 -4.26 1.28 -3.84
N TYR A 10 -4.27 0.05 -4.31
CA TYR A 10 -4.50 -1.13 -3.48
C TYR A 10 -3.23 -1.97 -3.46
N PHE A 11 -2.69 -2.18 -2.29
CA PHE A 11 -1.45 -2.92 -2.09
C PHE A 11 -1.72 -4.34 -1.67
N CYS A 12 -1.04 -5.29 -2.30
CA CYS A 12 -0.89 -6.65 -1.79
C CYS A 12 -2.21 -7.34 -1.46
N GLY A 13 -2.20 -8.19 -0.47
CA GLY A 13 -3.37 -8.90 0.00
C GLY A 13 -3.25 -10.41 -0.17
N SER A 14 -4.33 -11.12 0.10
CA SER A 14 -4.39 -12.56 -0.02
C SER A 14 -5.64 -12.95 -0.80
N PRO A 15 -5.51 -13.29 -2.09
CA PRO A 15 -6.67 -13.57 -2.92
C PRO A 15 -7.40 -14.88 -2.54
N ASP A 16 -6.70 -15.82 -1.92
CA ASP A 16 -7.23 -17.11 -1.52
C ASP A 16 -7.31 -17.33 0.00
N GLY A 17 -6.92 -16.30 0.78
CA GLY A 17 -6.87 -16.37 2.24
C GLY A 17 -5.66 -17.09 2.81
N SER A 18 -4.81 -17.70 1.98
CA SER A 18 -3.64 -18.47 2.44
C SER A 18 -2.32 -17.95 1.87
N SER A 19 -2.32 -17.50 0.62
CA SER A 19 -1.14 -16.97 -0.06
C SER A 19 -1.21 -15.45 -0.14
N ASN A 20 -0.07 -14.78 -0.04
CA ASN A 20 0.01 -13.33 -0.19
C ASN A 20 0.52 -12.97 -1.58
N THR A 21 0.11 -11.79 -2.07
CA THR A 21 0.65 -11.20 -3.30
C THR A 21 1.39 -9.93 -2.98
N ASN A 22 2.31 -9.53 -3.85
CA ASN A 22 2.98 -8.23 -3.78
C ASN A 22 2.46 -7.25 -4.82
N THR A 23 1.42 -7.60 -5.55
CA THR A 23 0.85 -6.77 -6.61
C THR A 23 0.26 -5.48 -6.05
N ILE A 24 0.54 -4.38 -6.72
CA ILE A 24 -0.11 -3.09 -6.47
C ILE A 24 -1.02 -2.80 -7.67
N SER A 25 -2.29 -2.55 -7.40
CA SER A 25 -3.27 -2.17 -8.42
C SER A 25 -3.76 -0.75 -8.18
N PHE A 26 -4.19 -0.08 -9.23
CA PHE A 26 -4.73 1.27 -9.09
C PHE A 26 -6.01 1.46 -9.89
N ILE A 27 -6.79 2.43 -9.43
CA ILE A 27 -7.94 2.95 -10.16
C ILE A 27 -7.76 4.46 -10.37
N THR A 28 -8.36 4.98 -11.44
CA THR A 28 -8.52 6.42 -11.62
C THR A 28 -9.90 6.79 -11.07
N ILE A 29 -9.93 7.65 -10.05
CA ILE A 29 -11.16 7.88 -9.27
C ILE A 29 -12.26 8.50 -10.12
N ALA A 30 -11.90 9.40 -11.05
CA ALA A 30 -12.87 10.15 -11.86
C ALA A 30 -13.52 9.33 -12.99
N THR A 31 -13.02 8.14 -13.30
CA THR A 31 -13.51 7.32 -14.41
C THR A 31 -13.93 5.94 -13.93
N LEU A 32 -14.91 5.35 -14.63
CA LEU A 32 -15.29 3.98 -14.41
C LEU A 32 -14.29 3.04 -15.10
N GLY A 33 -14.10 1.86 -14.51
CA GLY A 33 -13.24 0.85 -15.10
C GLY A 33 -12.66 -0.08 -14.05
N ASN A 34 -12.03 -1.14 -14.53
CA ASN A 34 -11.35 -2.11 -13.68
C ASN A 34 -10.02 -1.52 -13.19
N ALA A 35 -9.55 -2.04 -12.05
CA ALA A 35 -8.22 -1.73 -11.57
C ALA A 35 -7.16 -2.22 -12.57
N LYS A 36 -6.07 -1.47 -12.65
CA LYS A 36 -4.95 -1.74 -13.54
C LYS A 36 -3.70 -2.01 -12.70
N ASP A 37 -2.75 -2.70 -13.30
CA ASP A 37 -1.47 -2.96 -12.67
C ASP A 37 -0.68 -1.66 -12.48
N PHE A 38 -0.18 -1.45 -11.26
CA PHE A 38 0.67 -0.31 -10.92
C PHE A 38 2.13 -0.72 -10.80
N GLY A 39 2.40 -1.89 -10.29
CA GLY A 39 3.71 -2.41 -9.99
C GLY A 39 3.67 -3.38 -8.83
N GLU A 40 4.80 -3.56 -8.17
CA GLU A 40 4.92 -4.52 -7.09
C GLU A 40 5.47 -3.87 -5.82
N SER A 41 4.94 -4.31 -4.69
CA SER A 41 5.47 -4.01 -3.37
C SER A 41 6.77 -4.78 -3.15
N THR A 42 7.63 -4.29 -2.27
CA THR A 42 8.89 -4.98 -1.94
C THR A 42 8.64 -6.30 -1.22
N TYR A 43 7.44 -6.50 -0.67
CA TYR A 43 7.14 -7.68 0.15
C TYR A 43 5.68 -8.09 -0.01
N ALA A 44 5.43 -9.36 -0.24
CA ALA A 44 4.07 -9.91 -0.34
C ALA A 44 3.48 -10.06 1.06
N THR A 45 2.51 -9.21 1.41
CA THR A 45 1.91 -9.18 2.75
C THR A 45 0.40 -9.03 2.69
N ARG A 46 -0.23 -9.30 3.83
CA ARG A 46 -1.63 -8.95 4.09
C ARG A 46 -1.75 -8.30 5.48
N GLY A 47 -2.87 -7.63 5.75
CA GLY A 47 -3.07 -6.99 7.05
C GLY A 47 -2.08 -5.88 7.35
N HIS A 48 -1.63 -5.19 6.33
CA HIS A 48 -0.71 -4.05 6.43
C HIS A 48 -1.48 -2.73 6.60
N MET A 49 -0.74 -1.69 6.94
CA MET A 49 -1.24 -0.32 7.07
C MET A 49 -0.79 0.51 5.87
N CYS A 50 -1.62 1.43 5.44
CA CYS A 50 -1.27 2.38 4.37
C CYS A 50 -1.67 3.80 4.76
N THR A 51 -0.87 4.75 4.34
CA THR A 51 -1.20 6.18 4.39
C THR A 51 -0.63 6.88 3.17
N SER A 52 -1.12 8.07 2.88
CA SER A 52 -0.67 8.79 1.70
C SER A 52 -0.68 10.30 1.88
N SER A 53 0.21 10.96 1.17
CA SER A 53 0.10 12.38 0.82
C SER A 53 -0.47 12.50 -0.59
N SER A 54 -0.45 13.71 -1.16
CA SER A 54 -0.87 13.92 -2.54
C SER A 54 0.06 13.27 -3.57
N THR A 55 1.31 12.95 -3.19
CA THR A 55 2.33 12.45 -4.10
C THR A 55 2.81 11.05 -3.80
N ARG A 56 2.76 10.63 -2.53
CA ARG A 56 3.38 9.38 -2.09
C ARG A 56 2.44 8.57 -1.22
N VAL A 57 2.45 7.27 -1.42
CA VAL A 57 1.81 6.31 -0.52
C VAL A 57 2.89 5.52 0.21
N VAL A 58 2.69 5.28 1.51
CA VAL A 58 3.57 4.45 2.34
C VAL A 58 2.76 3.27 2.85
N ARG A 59 3.30 2.08 2.67
CA ARG A 59 2.77 0.86 3.26
C ARG A 59 3.68 0.42 4.38
N ALA A 60 3.13 -0.05 5.48
CA ALA A 60 3.91 -0.45 6.64
C ALA A 60 3.37 -1.74 7.27
N GLY A 61 4.29 -2.58 7.69
CA GLY A 61 4.00 -3.82 8.40
C GLY A 61 3.28 -4.84 7.55
N GLY A 62 2.49 -5.67 8.21
CA GLY A 62 1.73 -6.73 7.59
C GLY A 62 2.10 -8.11 8.10
N TYR A 63 1.55 -9.12 7.45
CA TYR A 63 1.68 -10.50 7.88
C TYR A 63 2.14 -11.39 6.74
N VAL A 64 3.20 -12.11 7.00
CA VAL A 64 3.68 -13.22 6.16
C VAL A 64 3.71 -14.44 7.07
N ALA A 65 2.76 -15.35 6.89
CA ALA A 65 2.58 -16.48 7.82
C ALA A 65 3.90 -17.21 8.11
N PRO A 66 4.21 -17.52 9.36
CA PRO A 66 3.40 -17.32 10.57
C PRO A 66 3.75 -16.04 11.36
N THR A 67 4.41 -15.05 10.77
CA THR A 67 4.94 -13.91 11.51
C THR A 67 4.48 -12.57 10.93
N ALA A 68 4.38 -11.56 11.80
CA ALA A 68 4.26 -10.18 11.39
C ALA A 68 5.62 -9.66 10.91
N VAL A 69 5.61 -8.65 10.04
CA VAL A 69 6.82 -8.03 9.49
C VAL A 69 6.87 -6.54 9.84
N ASN A 70 8.06 -5.97 9.83
CA ASN A 70 8.29 -4.56 10.11
C ASN A 70 8.63 -3.74 8.86
N THR A 71 8.59 -4.34 7.69
CA THR A 71 8.98 -3.73 6.42
C THR A 71 8.05 -2.56 6.08
N MET A 72 8.64 -1.46 5.61
CA MET A 72 7.91 -0.33 5.04
C MET A 72 8.40 -0.08 3.63
N ASP A 73 7.48 0.20 2.72
CA ASP A 73 7.82 0.62 1.37
C ASP A 73 6.90 1.74 0.91
N PHE A 74 7.30 2.43 -0.15
CA PHE A 74 6.54 3.55 -0.68
C PHE A 74 6.50 3.53 -2.20
N ALA A 75 5.49 4.20 -2.74
CA ALA A 75 5.38 4.43 -4.18
C ALA A 75 4.93 5.87 -4.45
N ASN A 76 5.38 6.41 -5.58
CA ASN A 76 4.87 7.69 -6.09
C ASN A 76 3.57 7.44 -6.83
N ILE A 77 2.48 8.10 -6.40
CA ILE A 77 1.14 7.83 -6.94
C ILE A 77 1.02 8.22 -8.41
N ALA A 78 1.71 9.28 -8.81
CA ALA A 78 1.61 9.81 -10.18
C ALA A 78 2.34 8.97 -11.23
N THR A 79 3.27 8.11 -10.82
CA THR A 79 4.14 7.36 -11.73
C THR A 79 4.00 5.86 -11.48
N ILE A 80 3.54 5.13 -12.47
CA ILE A 80 3.45 3.67 -12.42
C ILE A 80 4.84 3.07 -12.23
N GLY A 81 4.99 2.15 -11.32
CA GLY A 81 6.26 1.49 -11.03
C GLY A 81 6.22 0.75 -9.71
N ASP A 82 7.29 0.03 -9.42
CA ASP A 82 7.41 -0.75 -8.20
C ASP A 82 7.61 0.16 -6.99
N ALA A 83 7.18 -0.32 -5.84
CA ALA A 83 7.46 0.32 -4.57
C ALA A 83 8.95 0.21 -4.25
N ILE A 84 9.44 1.17 -3.49
CA ILE A 84 10.83 1.27 -3.05
C ILE A 84 10.85 1.15 -1.53
N ASP A 85 11.89 0.53 -1.00
CA ASP A 85 12.08 0.40 0.43
C ASP A 85 12.10 1.78 1.10
N PHE A 86 11.31 1.93 2.16
CA PHE A 86 11.23 3.17 2.94
C PHE A 86 12.03 3.07 4.24
N GLY A 87 12.10 1.88 4.82
CA GLY A 87 12.69 1.63 6.12
C GLY A 87 11.91 0.56 6.87
N ASP A 88 12.05 0.55 8.19
CA ASP A 88 11.40 -0.45 9.02
C ASP A 88 10.67 0.17 10.19
N LEU A 89 9.58 -0.46 10.60
CA LEU A 89 8.94 -0.17 11.88
C LEU A 89 9.86 -0.61 13.02
N THR A 90 9.72 0.04 14.17
CA THR A 90 10.48 -0.34 15.37
C THR A 90 10.06 -1.71 15.91
N THR A 91 8.83 -2.11 15.64
CA THR A 91 8.27 -3.41 16.03
C THR A 91 7.41 -3.94 14.89
N ALA A 92 7.54 -5.22 14.57
CA ALA A 92 6.70 -5.86 13.56
C ALA A 92 5.23 -5.82 13.98
N GLY A 93 4.36 -5.48 13.03
CA GLY A 93 2.93 -5.34 13.32
C GLY A 93 2.06 -5.74 12.15
N ARG A 94 0.83 -6.16 12.48
CA ARG A 94 -0.18 -6.56 11.49
C ARG A 94 -1.59 -6.27 12.01
N GLY A 95 -2.54 -6.36 11.09
CA GLY A 95 -3.97 -6.40 11.45
C GLY A 95 -4.55 -5.02 11.65
N SER A 96 -4.97 -4.72 12.85
CA SER A 96 -5.78 -3.54 13.16
C SER A 96 -4.99 -2.25 13.39
N GLY A 97 -3.79 -2.17 12.88
CA GLY A 97 -3.03 -0.92 12.91
C GLY A 97 -3.67 0.17 12.06
N ALA A 98 -3.38 1.41 12.39
CA ALA A 98 -3.85 2.58 11.66
C ALA A 98 -2.67 3.44 11.24
N ALA A 99 -2.83 4.14 10.13
CA ALA A 99 -1.85 5.08 9.64
C ALA A 99 -2.54 6.38 9.23
N ASN A 100 -1.92 7.49 9.53
CA ASN A 100 -2.45 8.81 9.24
C ASN A 100 -1.41 9.66 8.51
N SER A 101 -1.89 10.66 7.80
CA SER A 101 -1.07 11.61 7.07
C SER A 101 -1.58 13.02 7.32
N ASN A 102 -0.68 13.98 7.31
CA ASN A 102 -1.07 15.39 7.30
C ASN A 102 -1.39 15.91 5.89
N GLY A 103 -1.25 15.08 4.87
CA GLY A 103 -1.53 15.43 3.48
C GLY A 103 -2.98 15.23 3.08
N HIS A 104 -3.81 14.69 3.95
CA HIS A 104 -5.25 14.43 3.80
C HIS A 104 -5.68 14.00 2.40
N GLY A 105 -4.96 13.03 1.83
CA GLY A 105 -5.33 12.40 0.56
C GLY A 105 -5.29 13.32 -0.65
N GLY A 106 -4.56 14.41 -0.58
CA GLY A 106 -4.42 15.33 -1.69
C GLY A 106 -5.44 16.46 -1.71
N LEU A 107 -6.12 16.68 -0.61
CA LEU A 107 -7.12 17.75 -0.52
C LEU A 107 -6.51 19.11 -0.15
N GLY A 108 -5.28 19.13 0.31
CA GLY A 108 -4.72 20.36 0.81
C GLY A 108 -3.49 20.81 0.19
#